data_3d71477ada24328f6ec908a78b8d7b6d
#
_entry.id   3d71477ada24328f6ec908a78b8d7b6d
#
_cell.length_a   1.000
_cell.length_b   1.000
_cell.length_c   1.000
_cell.angle_alpha   90.00
_cell.angle_beta   90.00
_cell.angle_gamma   90.00
#
_symmetry.space_group_name_H-M   'P 1'
#
loop_
_entity.id
_entity.type
_entity.pdbx_description
1 polymer ?
#
loop_
_entity_poly.entity_id
_entity_poly.type
_entity_poly.pdbx_seq_one_letter_code
_entity_poly.pdbx_strand_id
1 'polypeptide(L)'
;CRNSLLFLCVAFWPGCDSGQAPEPVVFNPSLPMREIQPGQFTRVTDTRQRVTLTRGFWIGTHEVAQREYESVMGSNPSFFQGETLPVEKVSFLQAEAFCKALTARDREAGRIPANLIYRLPTEAEWEYACLAGATTAFSFGDADEEAEAHAWSAENADDKTNRVGEKNPNAWGLHDMHGNVWEWVS
;
A
#
# COMPACT_ATOMS: atom_id res chain seq x y z
N CYS A 1 -4.84 20.85 0.43
CA CYS A 1 -4.94 19.42 0.09
C CYS A 1 -3.75 19.05 -0.75
N ARG A 2 -2.81 18.28 -0.18
CA ARG A 2 -1.61 17.82 -0.91
C ARG A 2 -1.92 16.40 -1.34
N ASN A 3 -2.31 16.22 -2.60
CA ASN A 3 -2.59 14.91 -3.18
C ASN A 3 -1.27 14.17 -3.36
N SER A 4 -1.14 13.08 -2.70
CA SER A 4 0.03 12.21 -2.82
C SER A 4 -0.30 10.77 -2.75
N LEU A 5 0.62 9.96 -3.05
CA LEU A 5 0.52 8.71 -3.70
C LEU A 5 0.93 7.55 -2.85
N LEU A 6 0.24 6.50 -2.99
CA LEU A 6 0.54 5.14 -3.35
C LEU A 6 0.92 4.22 -2.22
N PHE A 7 -0.06 3.50 -1.70
CA PHE A 7 0.19 2.09 -1.45
C PHE A 7 0.10 1.34 -2.78
N LEU A 8 1.09 0.49 -3.01
CA LEU A 8 1.12 -0.36 -4.18
C LEU A 8 0.52 -1.70 -3.80
N CYS A 9 -0.56 -2.08 -4.45
CA CYS A 9 -1.10 -3.42 -4.33
C CYS A 9 -0.53 -4.32 -5.43
N VAL A 10 -0.16 -5.52 -5.07
CA VAL A 10 0.16 -6.55 -6.03
C VAL A 10 -0.80 -7.68 -5.91
N ALA A 11 -1.23 -8.00 -6.99
CA ALA A 11 -1.29 -9.25 -7.68
C ALA A 11 -2.40 -10.16 -7.32
N PHE A 12 -3.09 -10.40 -8.38
CA PHE A 12 -4.03 -11.45 -8.55
C PHE A 12 -3.34 -12.81 -8.63
N TRP A 13 -3.72 -13.76 -7.78
CA TRP A 13 -3.45 -15.16 -7.99
C TRP A 13 -4.61 -15.74 -8.81
N PRO A 14 -4.43 -16.13 -10.08
CA PRO A 14 -5.45 -16.93 -10.75
C PRO A 14 -5.53 -18.26 -10.02
N GLY A 15 -6.73 -18.67 -9.65
CA GLY A 15 -6.98 -19.95 -9.00
C GLY A 15 -6.33 -21.08 -9.79
N CYS A 16 -5.69 -22.02 -9.09
CA CYS A 16 -5.21 -23.26 -9.63
C CYS A 16 -6.38 -24.03 -10.24
N ASP A 17 -6.37 -24.15 -11.55
CA ASP A 17 -7.16 -25.12 -12.27
C ASP A 17 -6.23 -25.93 -13.17
N SER A 18 -5.36 -26.72 -12.57
CA SER A 18 -4.67 -27.86 -13.17
C SER A 18 -3.93 -28.61 -12.05
N GLY A 19 -4.18 -29.90 -11.93
CA GLY A 19 -3.68 -30.81 -10.88
C GLY A 19 -2.16 -31.07 -10.91
N GLN A 20 -1.36 -30.07 -11.18
CA GLN A 20 0.08 -30.07 -11.10
C GLN A 20 0.49 -29.20 -9.90
N ALA A 21 1.32 -29.76 -9.00
CA ALA A 21 1.86 -28.98 -7.89
C ALA A 21 2.51 -27.72 -8.47
N PRO A 22 2.17 -26.52 -7.97
CA PRO A 22 2.76 -25.30 -8.49
C PRO A 22 4.26 -25.33 -8.28
N GLU A 23 5.03 -25.04 -9.33
CA GLU A 23 6.45 -24.71 -9.20
C GLU A 23 6.60 -23.61 -8.12
N PRO A 24 7.67 -23.65 -7.32
CA PRO A 24 7.87 -22.61 -6.30
C PRO A 24 7.90 -21.24 -6.97
N VAL A 25 6.88 -20.46 -6.70
CA VAL A 25 6.73 -19.12 -7.26
C VAL A 25 7.82 -18.23 -6.65
N VAL A 26 8.77 -17.81 -7.46
CA VAL A 26 9.75 -16.81 -7.03
C VAL A 26 9.00 -15.48 -6.93
N PHE A 27 8.78 -15.02 -5.70
CA PHE A 27 8.23 -13.71 -5.41
C PHE A 27 9.25 -12.94 -4.56
N ASN A 28 10.04 -12.10 -5.22
CA ASN A 28 11.05 -11.25 -4.62
C ASN A 28 10.93 -9.84 -5.20
N PRO A 29 9.82 -9.16 -4.90
CA PRO A 29 9.52 -7.83 -5.44
C PRO A 29 10.61 -6.82 -5.08
N SER A 30 10.80 -5.82 -5.94
CA SER A 30 11.79 -4.78 -5.69
C SER A 30 11.36 -3.76 -4.63
N LEU A 31 10.11 -3.78 -4.22
CA LEU A 31 9.56 -2.99 -3.12
C LEU A 31 9.20 -3.90 -1.94
N PRO A 32 9.30 -3.41 -0.69
CA PRO A 32 8.90 -4.18 0.47
C PRO A 32 7.38 -4.39 0.48
N MET A 33 6.95 -5.65 0.53
CA MET A 33 5.55 -6.03 0.44
C MET A 33 5.15 -6.96 1.58
N ARG A 34 3.87 -6.91 1.94
CA ARG A 34 3.23 -7.80 2.92
C ARG A 34 2.12 -8.60 2.26
N GLU A 35 2.10 -9.91 2.48
CA GLU A 35 0.99 -10.77 2.09
C GLU A 35 -0.20 -10.58 3.02
N ILE A 36 -1.36 -10.33 2.45
CA ILE A 36 -2.63 -10.17 3.15
C ILE A 36 -3.52 -11.35 2.77
N GLN A 37 -3.94 -12.11 3.77
CA GLN A 37 -4.80 -13.27 3.56
C GLN A 37 -6.26 -12.85 3.27
N PRO A 38 -7.03 -13.67 2.56
CA PRO A 38 -8.46 -13.44 2.39
C PRO A 38 -9.15 -13.32 3.74
N GLY A 39 -10.23 -12.54 3.78
CA GLY A 39 -10.99 -12.39 5.02
C GLY A 39 -12.13 -11.41 4.89
N GLN A 40 -12.65 -10.97 6.01
CA GLN A 40 -13.76 -10.05 6.06
C GLN A 40 -13.55 -8.98 7.12
N PHE A 41 -14.11 -7.81 6.88
CA PHE A 41 -14.15 -6.72 7.83
C PHE A 41 -15.51 -6.01 7.79
N THR A 42 -15.77 -5.20 8.78
CA THR A 42 -16.94 -4.33 8.79
C THR A 42 -16.48 -2.90 8.53
N ARG A 43 -16.92 -2.32 7.43
CA ARG A 43 -16.64 -0.92 7.09
C ARG A 43 -17.23 -0.01 8.18
N VAL A 44 -16.43 0.91 8.69
CA VAL A 44 -16.87 1.89 9.69
C VAL A 44 -17.60 3.03 8.95
N THR A 45 -18.81 2.75 8.52
CA THR A 45 -19.73 3.71 7.92
C THR A 45 -21.05 3.68 8.69
N ASP A 46 -21.94 4.63 8.45
CA ASP A 46 -23.28 4.69 9.05
C ASP A 46 -24.08 3.37 8.92
N THR A 47 -23.79 2.59 7.87
CA THR A 47 -24.50 1.33 7.55
C THR A 47 -23.79 0.07 8.08
N ARG A 48 -22.59 0.16 8.62
CA ARG A 48 -21.79 -0.99 9.09
C ARG A 48 -21.77 -2.14 8.08
N GLN A 49 -21.44 -1.87 6.85
CA GLN A 49 -21.41 -2.86 5.78
C GLN A 49 -20.30 -3.88 6.00
N ARG A 50 -20.65 -5.18 5.96
CA ARG A 50 -19.67 -6.26 5.93
C ARG A 50 -19.11 -6.43 4.52
N VAL A 51 -17.79 -6.40 4.41
CA VAL A 51 -17.05 -6.61 3.17
C VAL A 51 -16.25 -7.90 3.28
N THR A 52 -16.26 -8.72 2.23
CA THR A 52 -15.50 -9.97 2.17
C THR A 52 -14.51 -9.91 1.02
N LEU A 53 -13.23 -10.07 1.32
CA LEU A 53 -12.17 -10.26 0.35
C LEU A 53 -11.95 -11.76 0.15
N THR A 54 -12.32 -12.26 -1.01
CA THR A 54 -12.31 -13.71 -1.33
C THR A 54 -10.93 -14.20 -1.78
N ARG A 55 -9.99 -13.30 -2.01
CA ARG A 55 -8.63 -13.59 -2.46
C ARG A 55 -7.63 -12.79 -1.65
N GLY A 56 -6.48 -13.42 -1.37
CA GLY A 56 -5.33 -12.73 -0.81
C GLY A 56 -4.65 -11.82 -1.84
N PHE A 57 -3.88 -10.88 -1.35
CA PHE A 57 -3.10 -9.95 -2.15
C PHE A 57 -1.84 -9.54 -1.40
N TRP A 58 -0.92 -8.92 -2.12
CA TRP A 58 0.25 -8.31 -1.52
C TRP A 58 0.08 -6.79 -1.53
N ILE A 59 0.51 -6.12 -0.48
CA ILE A 59 0.47 -4.66 -0.39
C ILE A 59 1.84 -4.14 0.09
N GLY A 60 2.22 -2.94 -0.35
CA GLY A 60 3.41 -2.26 0.14
C GLY A 60 3.38 -2.14 1.67
N THR A 61 4.53 -2.23 2.32
CA THR A 61 4.58 -2.07 3.79
C THR A 61 4.50 -0.62 4.24
N HIS A 62 4.67 0.32 3.31
CA HIS A 62 4.55 1.77 3.47
C HIS A 62 4.26 2.41 2.10
N GLU A 63 4.03 3.70 2.05
CA GLU A 63 3.89 4.43 0.79
C GLU A 63 5.15 4.32 -0.07
N VAL A 64 5.01 4.42 -1.39
CA VAL A 64 6.16 4.41 -2.30
C VAL A 64 7.07 5.60 -1.99
N ALA A 65 8.31 5.32 -1.61
CA ALA A 65 9.31 6.35 -1.37
C ALA A 65 9.78 7.01 -2.67
N GLN A 66 10.26 8.26 -2.58
CA GLN A 66 10.72 9.02 -3.75
C GLN A 66 11.83 8.29 -4.51
N ARG A 67 12.83 7.70 -3.82
CA ARG A 67 13.88 6.89 -4.46
C ARG A 67 13.32 5.72 -5.25
N GLU A 68 12.25 5.09 -4.76
CA GLU A 68 11.61 3.94 -5.40
C GLU A 68 10.87 4.37 -6.67
N TYR A 69 10.09 5.44 -6.56
CA TYR A 69 9.40 6.03 -7.70
C TYR A 69 10.38 6.50 -8.78
N GLU A 70 11.39 7.27 -8.40
CA GLU A 70 12.39 7.80 -9.32
C GLU A 70 13.20 6.69 -10.01
N SER A 71 13.51 5.61 -9.30
CA SER A 71 14.21 4.44 -9.87
C SER A 71 13.44 3.76 -10.99
N VAL A 72 12.11 3.90 -11.02
CA VAL A 72 11.20 3.31 -12.02
C VAL A 72 10.86 4.30 -13.11
N MET A 73 10.54 5.54 -12.73
CA MET A 73 10.01 6.58 -13.63
C MET A 73 11.06 7.54 -14.18
N GLY A 74 12.29 7.52 -13.61
CA GLY A 74 13.39 8.40 -14.02
C GLY A 74 13.22 9.86 -13.59
N SER A 75 12.21 10.19 -12.79
CA SER A 75 11.96 11.55 -12.30
C SER A 75 11.19 11.53 -10.97
N ASN A 76 11.36 12.60 -10.17
CA ASN A 76 10.67 12.79 -8.91
C ASN A 76 9.82 14.06 -8.96
N PRO A 77 8.46 13.97 -8.96
CA PRO A 77 7.56 15.12 -9.05
C PRO A 77 7.32 15.82 -7.71
N SER A 78 7.81 15.28 -6.60
CA SER A 78 7.49 15.72 -5.24
C SER A 78 7.92 17.16 -4.97
N PHE A 79 7.18 17.84 -4.13
CA PHE A 79 7.54 19.17 -3.64
C PHE A 79 8.55 19.09 -2.49
N PHE A 80 8.27 18.25 -1.50
CA PHE A 80 9.25 17.95 -0.45
C PHE A 80 10.24 16.94 -0.98
N GLN A 81 11.51 17.25 -0.93
CA GLN A 81 12.57 16.41 -1.50
C GLN A 81 13.28 15.60 -0.43
N GLY A 82 13.40 14.28 -0.67
CA GLY A 82 14.11 13.36 0.22
C GLY A 82 13.89 11.91 -0.19
N GLU A 83 14.94 11.15 -0.36
CA GLU A 83 14.93 9.78 -0.88
C GLU A 83 13.95 8.85 -0.12
N THR A 84 13.78 9.05 1.18
CA THR A 84 12.94 8.25 2.07
C THR A 84 11.59 8.90 2.40
N LEU A 85 11.27 10.04 1.82
CA LEU A 85 9.94 10.64 1.91
C LEU A 85 8.99 9.94 0.93
N PRO A 86 7.68 9.93 1.18
CA PRO A 86 6.71 9.42 0.22
C PRO A 86 6.75 10.29 -1.05
N VAL A 87 6.61 9.66 -2.20
CA VAL A 87 6.46 10.42 -3.45
C VAL A 87 5.10 11.10 -3.43
N GLU A 88 5.06 12.39 -3.81
CA GLU A 88 3.84 13.19 -3.84
C GLU A 88 3.70 13.99 -5.15
N LYS A 89 2.56 14.66 -5.37
CA LYS A 89 2.17 15.32 -6.63
C LYS A 89 2.12 14.38 -7.82
N VAL A 90 1.68 13.18 -7.60
CA VAL A 90 1.44 12.19 -8.63
C VAL A 90 -0.06 12.09 -8.88
N SER A 91 -0.48 12.23 -10.11
CA SER A 91 -1.87 12.01 -10.54
C SER A 91 -2.20 10.51 -10.55
N PHE A 92 -3.50 10.17 -10.55
CA PHE A 92 -3.96 8.79 -10.69
C PHE A 92 -3.35 8.08 -11.91
N LEU A 93 -3.32 8.76 -13.06
CA LEU A 93 -2.73 8.20 -14.29
C LEU A 93 -1.22 7.95 -14.17
N GLN A 94 -0.49 8.82 -13.46
CA GLN A 94 0.93 8.60 -13.21
C GLN A 94 1.16 7.44 -12.23
N ALA A 95 0.27 7.25 -11.27
CA ALA A 95 0.27 6.12 -10.37
C ALA A 95 0.07 4.78 -11.10
N GLU A 96 -0.91 4.73 -12.01
CA GLU A 96 -1.10 3.56 -12.86
C GLU A 96 0.10 3.31 -13.80
N ALA A 97 0.70 4.39 -14.33
CA ALA A 97 1.89 4.28 -15.17
C ALA A 97 3.08 3.70 -14.38
N PHE A 98 3.26 4.13 -13.13
CA PHE A 98 4.26 3.56 -12.23
C PHE A 98 4.02 2.06 -12.01
N CYS A 99 2.79 1.64 -11.70
CA CYS A 99 2.45 0.22 -11.53
C CYS A 99 2.79 -0.61 -12.78
N LYS A 100 2.48 -0.09 -13.96
CA LYS A 100 2.79 -0.76 -15.24
C LYS A 100 4.29 -0.87 -15.48
N ALA A 101 5.04 0.21 -15.26
CA ALA A 101 6.49 0.24 -15.43
C ALA A 101 7.20 -0.69 -14.43
N LEU A 102 6.79 -0.69 -13.16
CA LEU A 102 7.30 -1.57 -12.13
C LEU A 102 7.02 -3.04 -12.47
N THR A 103 5.80 -3.35 -12.97
CA THR A 103 5.44 -4.69 -13.43
C THR A 103 6.38 -5.18 -14.55
N ALA A 104 6.62 -4.35 -15.55
CA ALA A 104 7.51 -4.69 -16.65
C ALA A 104 8.93 -4.95 -16.15
N ARG A 105 9.47 -4.06 -15.35
CA ARG A 105 10.81 -4.15 -14.76
C ARG A 105 11.02 -5.42 -13.93
N ASP A 106 10.09 -5.69 -13.02
CA ASP A 106 10.25 -6.82 -12.09
C ASP A 106 9.98 -8.18 -12.76
N ARG A 107 9.15 -8.22 -13.84
CA ARG A 107 9.02 -9.40 -14.69
C ARG A 107 10.29 -9.66 -15.50
N GLU A 108 10.86 -8.65 -16.14
CA GLU A 108 12.10 -8.76 -16.90
C GLU A 108 13.26 -9.23 -16.01
N ALA A 109 13.29 -8.76 -14.76
CA ALA A 109 14.28 -9.19 -13.77
C ALA A 109 13.96 -10.56 -13.11
N GLY A 110 12.86 -11.23 -13.49
CA GLY A 110 12.44 -12.51 -12.90
C GLY A 110 12.03 -12.42 -11.42
N ARG A 111 11.69 -11.25 -10.92
CA ARG A 111 11.34 -11.00 -9.51
C ARG A 111 9.90 -11.37 -9.19
N ILE A 112 9.01 -11.24 -10.16
CA ILE A 112 7.61 -11.61 -10.03
C ILE A 112 7.20 -12.54 -11.19
N PRO A 113 6.26 -13.47 -10.95
CA PRO A 113 5.72 -14.34 -12.00
C PRO A 113 5.02 -13.56 -13.11
N ALA A 114 4.95 -14.14 -14.30
CA ALA A 114 4.34 -13.50 -15.46
C ALA A 114 2.83 -13.20 -15.29
N ASN A 115 2.14 -13.95 -14.43
CA ASN A 115 0.72 -13.78 -14.13
C ASN A 115 0.43 -12.75 -13.03
N LEU A 116 1.46 -12.19 -12.38
CA LEU A 116 1.31 -11.15 -11.37
C LEU A 116 1.54 -9.75 -11.97
N ILE A 117 0.79 -8.76 -11.46
CA ILE A 117 0.93 -7.36 -11.82
C ILE A 117 0.94 -6.47 -10.59
N TYR A 118 1.63 -5.36 -10.64
CA TYR A 118 1.43 -4.26 -9.70
C TYR A 118 0.24 -3.40 -10.16
N ARG A 119 -0.59 -3.01 -9.22
CA ARG A 119 -1.76 -2.13 -9.43
C ARG A 119 -2.03 -1.29 -8.18
N LEU A 120 -2.89 -0.32 -8.27
CA LEU A 120 -3.45 0.33 -7.08
C LEU A 120 -4.35 -0.65 -6.32
N PRO A 121 -4.42 -0.57 -4.99
CA PRO A 121 -5.40 -1.33 -4.22
C PRO A 121 -6.81 -0.84 -4.57
N THR A 122 -7.78 -1.72 -4.47
CA THR A 122 -9.16 -1.27 -4.38
C THR A 122 -9.40 -0.61 -3.02
N GLU A 123 -10.42 0.27 -2.93
CA GLU A 123 -10.79 0.87 -1.66
C GLU A 123 -11.00 -0.18 -0.56
N ALA A 124 -11.66 -1.30 -0.88
CA ALA A 124 -11.91 -2.39 0.06
C ALA A 124 -10.62 -3.10 0.52
N GLU A 125 -9.65 -3.30 -0.37
CA GLU A 125 -8.35 -3.88 -0.02
C GLU A 125 -7.56 -2.94 0.89
N TRP A 126 -7.57 -1.64 0.57
CA TRP A 126 -6.91 -0.63 1.37
C TRP A 126 -7.50 -0.53 2.78
N GLU A 127 -8.84 -0.43 2.90
CA GLU A 127 -9.52 -0.38 4.21
C GLU A 127 -9.26 -1.64 5.04
N TYR A 128 -9.33 -2.80 4.42
CA TYR A 128 -9.06 -4.08 5.08
C TYR A 128 -7.63 -4.14 5.62
N ALA A 129 -6.66 -3.71 4.80
CA ALA A 129 -5.26 -3.63 5.18
C ALA A 129 -5.01 -2.58 6.27
N CYS A 130 -5.68 -1.43 6.17
CA CYS A 130 -5.61 -0.34 7.15
C CYS A 130 -6.07 -0.81 8.53
N LEU A 131 -7.23 -1.45 8.62
CA LEU A 131 -7.78 -1.94 9.89
C LEU A 131 -6.98 -3.11 10.47
N ALA A 132 -6.36 -3.94 9.65
CA ALA A 132 -5.52 -5.06 10.07
C ALA A 132 -6.19 -5.98 11.13
N GLY A 133 -7.51 -6.21 10.98
CA GLY A 133 -8.31 -7.02 11.90
C GLY A 133 -8.90 -6.25 13.08
N ALA A 134 -8.62 -4.96 13.25
CA ALA A 134 -9.25 -4.14 14.27
C ALA A 134 -10.76 -3.95 14.00
N THR A 135 -11.52 -3.78 15.08
CA THR A 135 -12.96 -3.46 15.05
C THR A 135 -13.25 -2.05 15.55
N THR A 136 -12.21 -1.30 15.85
CA THR A 136 -12.16 0.09 16.30
C THR A 136 -12.08 1.04 15.08
N ALA A 137 -12.20 2.34 15.30
CA ALA A 137 -12.12 3.34 14.23
C ALA A 137 -10.74 3.35 13.54
N PHE A 138 -9.68 3.14 14.32
CA PHE A 138 -8.32 3.05 13.82
C PHE A 138 -7.72 1.67 14.14
N SER A 139 -6.66 1.28 13.45
CA SER A 139 -5.97 0.01 13.68
C SER A 139 -5.29 -0.08 15.05
N PHE A 140 -5.02 1.06 15.67
CA PHE A 140 -4.42 1.19 17.02
C PHE A 140 -5.46 1.40 18.14
N GLY A 141 -6.76 1.45 17.82
CA GLY A 141 -7.84 1.65 18.80
C GLY A 141 -8.69 2.88 18.53
N ASP A 142 -9.44 3.32 19.53
CA ASP A 142 -10.30 4.50 19.46
C ASP A 142 -9.72 5.69 20.25
N ALA A 143 -8.56 5.52 20.89
CA ALA A 143 -7.96 6.53 21.75
C ALA A 143 -7.01 7.44 20.96
N ASP A 144 -7.20 8.75 21.07
CA ASP A 144 -6.37 9.77 20.42
C ASP A 144 -4.92 9.77 20.93
N GLU A 145 -4.69 9.31 22.18
CA GLU A 145 -3.36 9.24 22.79
C GLU A 145 -2.39 8.32 22.03
N GLU A 146 -2.91 7.31 21.33
CA GLU A 146 -2.10 6.39 20.52
C GLU A 146 -1.81 6.95 19.10
N ALA A 147 -2.56 7.95 18.67
CA ALA A 147 -2.48 8.47 17.29
C ALA A 147 -1.08 9.01 16.95
N GLU A 148 -0.41 9.69 17.90
CA GLU A 148 0.93 10.24 17.67
C GLU A 148 1.97 9.18 17.37
N ALA A 149 1.84 8.00 17.96
CA ALA A 149 2.76 6.89 17.75
C ALA A 149 2.56 6.18 16.41
N HIS A 150 1.35 6.28 15.82
CA HIS A 150 0.92 5.51 14.66
C HIS A 150 0.69 6.33 13.39
N ALA A 151 0.54 7.65 13.50
CA ALA A 151 0.18 8.49 12.38
C ALA A 151 0.94 9.83 12.34
N TRP A 152 1.24 10.29 11.14
CA TRP A 152 1.61 11.68 10.88
C TRP A 152 0.35 12.48 10.56
N SER A 153 -0.03 13.38 11.44
CA SER A 153 -1.20 14.24 11.33
C SER A 153 -0.81 15.71 11.17
N ALA A 154 -1.78 16.60 10.98
CA ALA A 154 -1.54 18.04 10.96
C ALA A 154 -0.91 18.58 12.27
N GLU A 155 -1.07 17.86 13.37
CA GLU A 155 -0.60 18.29 14.68
C GLU A 155 0.89 17.97 14.92
N ASN A 156 1.41 16.93 14.25
CA ASN A 156 2.77 16.44 14.48
C ASN A 156 3.67 16.38 13.23
N ALA A 157 3.15 16.71 12.05
CA ALA A 157 3.86 16.61 10.77
C ALA A 157 4.60 17.90 10.35
N ASP A 158 4.48 19.02 11.09
CA ASP A 158 5.10 20.32 10.77
C ASP A 158 4.82 20.79 9.33
N ASP A 159 3.60 20.58 8.82
CA ASP A 159 3.18 20.94 7.45
C ASP A 159 4.03 20.33 6.32
N LYS A 160 4.71 19.23 6.56
CA LYS A 160 5.56 18.52 5.59
C LYS A 160 5.23 17.04 5.54
N THR A 161 5.77 16.34 4.53
CA THR A 161 5.80 14.88 4.52
C THR A 161 6.94 14.36 5.38
N ASN A 162 6.76 13.21 6.00
CA ASN A 162 7.73 12.57 6.86
C ASN A 162 8.20 11.23 6.27
N ARG A 163 9.30 10.69 6.78
CA ARG A 163 9.90 9.45 6.26
C ARG A 163 8.89 8.32 6.34
N VAL A 164 8.80 7.54 5.25
CA VAL A 164 7.93 6.36 5.22
C VAL A 164 8.38 5.32 6.25
N GLY A 165 7.42 4.66 6.89
CA GLY A 165 7.70 3.60 7.84
C GLY A 165 8.30 4.04 9.18
N GLU A 166 8.23 5.33 9.53
CA GLU A 166 8.81 5.85 10.77
C GLU A 166 7.90 5.67 11.99
N LYS A 167 6.58 5.76 11.81
CA LYS A 167 5.59 5.51 12.85
C LYS A 167 5.36 4.00 13.04
N ASN A 168 4.78 3.63 14.18
CA ASN A 168 4.46 2.24 14.48
C ASN A 168 3.53 1.64 13.42
N PRO A 169 3.77 0.38 12.98
CA PRO A 169 2.89 -0.28 12.05
C PRO A 169 1.59 -0.75 12.71
N ASN A 170 0.61 -1.07 11.89
CA ASN A 170 -0.56 -1.81 12.36
C ASN A 170 -0.22 -3.29 12.66
N ALA A 171 -1.20 -4.08 13.11
CA ALA A 171 -1.02 -5.48 13.49
C ALA A 171 -0.51 -6.38 12.34
N TRP A 172 -0.65 -5.95 11.08
CA TRP A 172 -0.14 -6.67 9.91
C TRP A 172 1.21 -6.16 9.41
N GLY A 173 1.83 -5.22 10.12
CA GLY A 173 3.14 -4.66 9.78
C GLY A 173 3.10 -3.64 8.65
N LEU A 174 1.98 -2.94 8.48
CA LEU A 174 1.80 -1.85 7.53
C LEU A 174 1.90 -0.52 8.26
N HIS A 175 2.74 0.37 7.72
CA HIS A 175 3.00 1.69 8.28
C HIS A 175 2.17 2.76 7.57
N ASP A 176 2.06 3.91 8.20
CA ASP A 176 1.52 5.16 7.66
C ASP A 176 0.06 5.12 7.17
N MET A 177 -0.67 4.01 7.48
CA MET A 177 -2.06 3.78 7.05
C MET A 177 -3.07 4.83 7.54
N HIS A 178 -2.71 5.68 8.49
CA HIS A 178 -3.60 6.68 9.09
C HIS A 178 -3.10 8.12 8.93
N GLY A 179 -2.05 8.36 8.09
CA GLY A 179 -1.52 9.71 7.97
C GLY A 179 -0.48 9.88 6.88
N ASN A 180 0.44 10.83 7.07
CA ASN A 180 1.50 11.25 6.17
C ASN A 180 0.97 11.84 4.85
N VAL A 181 0.48 11.01 3.92
CA VAL A 181 -0.04 11.47 2.63
C VAL A 181 -1.35 10.79 2.25
N TRP A 182 -2.14 11.42 1.36
CA TRP A 182 -3.33 10.80 0.77
C TRP A 182 -2.95 9.79 -0.29
N GLU A 183 -3.73 8.72 -0.42
CA GLU A 183 -3.41 7.60 -1.27
C GLU A 183 -4.48 7.34 -2.35
N TRP A 184 -4.00 6.94 -3.54
CA TRP A 184 -4.89 6.54 -4.62
C TRP A 184 -5.36 5.09 -4.45
N VAL A 185 -6.66 4.90 -4.58
CA VAL A 185 -7.33 3.58 -4.67
C VAL A 185 -8.08 3.50 -6.00
N SER A 186 -8.32 2.28 -6.48
CA SER A 186 -9.04 1.99 -7.74
C SER A 186 -10.46 1.50 -7.52
#